data_62ae1dad75e977ee652144ebd5e42cc8
#
_entry.id   62ae1dad75e977ee652144ebd5e42cc8
#
_cell.length_a   1.000
_cell.length_b   1.000
_cell.length_c   1.000
_cell.angle_alpha   90.00
_cell.angle_beta   90.00
_cell.angle_gamma   90.00
#
_symmetry.space_group_name_H-M   'P 1'
#
loop_
_entity.id
_entity.type
_entity.pdbx_description
1 polymer ?
#
loop_
_entity_poly.entity_id
_entity_poly.type
_entity_poly.pdbx_seq_one_letter_code
_entity_poly.pdbx_strand_id
1 'polypeptide(L)'
;MPRVKNGVAHHARKKKIMQAAKGARGGRSKLYKAAKETAERAMRYAYRDRRKKKGEFRSLWITRINAAARTQGMSYSRFMAGLRKAGVDINRKILADLAVHDLDAFARIAEMAKGAEGQ
;
A
#
# COMPACT_ATOMS: atom_id res chain seq x y z
N MET A 1 53.79 19.21 4.49
CA MET A 1 52.69 19.01 3.56
C MET A 1 51.35 18.99 4.29
N PRO A 2 50.34 19.71 3.83
CA PRO A 2 49.04 19.68 4.48
C PRO A 2 48.37 18.30 4.29
N ARG A 3 47.82 17.74 5.35
CA ARG A 3 47.15 16.44 5.36
C ARG A 3 45.66 16.59 5.03
N VAL A 4 45.18 15.87 4.05
CA VAL A 4 43.75 15.85 3.74
C VAL A 4 43.01 15.13 4.86
N LYS A 5 42.07 15.81 5.52
CA LYS A 5 41.29 15.30 6.65
C LYS A 5 39.86 14.88 6.28
N ASN A 6 39.43 15.15 5.05
CA ASN A 6 38.08 14.85 4.55
C ASN A 6 36.93 15.41 5.45
N GLY A 7 37.18 16.53 6.16
CA GLY A 7 36.23 17.09 7.10
C GLY A 7 34.89 17.47 6.48
N VAL A 8 34.90 18.03 5.26
CA VAL A 8 33.70 18.44 4.55
C VAL A 8 32.81 17.22 4.24
N ALA A 9 33.39 16.16 3.67
CA ALA A 9 32.66 14.95 3.33
C ALA A 9 32.10 14.24 4.59
N HIS A 10 32.89 14.21 5.66
CA HIS A 10 32.47 13.65 6.95
C HIS A 10 31.28 14.43 7.56
N HIS A 11 31.37 15.76 7.57
CA HIS A 11 30.28 16.61 8.04
C HIS A 11 29.02 16.47 7.20
N ALA A 12 29.13 16.40 5.87
CA ALA A 12 28.00 16.19 4.98
C ALA A 12 27.28 14.86 5.25
N ARG A 13 28.01 13.77 5.47
CA ARG A 13 27.42 12.47 5.85
C ARG A 13 26.67 12.54 7.18
N LYS A 14 27.26 13.16 8.20
CA LYS A 14 26.59 13.37 9.49
C LYS A 14 25.32 14.19 9.34
N LYS A 15 25.39 15.31 8.61
CA LYS A 15 24.25 16.19 8.36
C LYS A 15 23.10 15.43 7.68
N LYS A 16 23.39 14.61 6.68
CA LYS A 16 22.40 13.79 5.99
C LYS A 16 21.68 12.83 6.95
N ILE A 17 22.42 12.17 7.81
CA ILE A 17 21.86 11.25 8.82
C ILE A 17 21.01 12.01 9.85
N MET A 18 21.47 13.14 10.33
CA MET A 18 20.74 13.97 11.29
C MET A 18 19.42 14.50 10.67
N GLN A 19 19.43 14.87 9.40
CA GLN A 19 18.21 15.27 8.67
C GLN A 19 17.21 14.10 8.53
N ALA A 20 17.70 12.89 8.25
CA ALA A 20 16.86 11.70 8.17
C ALA A 20 16.23 11.33 9.52
N ALA A 21 16.90 11.65 10.63
CA ALA A 21 16.37 11.43 11.97
C ALA A 21 15.55 12.60 12.54
N LYS A 22 15.36 13.67 11.76
CA LYS A 22 14.58 14.83 12.16
C LYS A 22 13.16 14.44 12.55
N GLY A 23 12.67 14.95 13.66
CA GLY A 23 11.36 14.65 14.21
C GLY A 23 11.31 13.46 15.17
N ALA A 24 12.40 12.69 15.32
CA ALA A 24 12.49 11.66 16.34
C ALA A 24 12.56 12.29 17.74
N ARG A 25 11.97 11.64 18.72
CA ARG A 25 11.85 12.20 20.07
C ARG A 25 13.14 12.01 20.88
N GLY A 26 13.44 12.98 21.72
CA GLY A 26 14.58 12.97 22.64
C GLY A 26 15.92 12.95 21.93
N GLY A 27 16.89 12.23 22.48
CA GLY A 27 18.24 12.12 21.94
C GLY A 27 18.35 11.46 20.56
N ARG A 28 17.31 10.79 20.09
CA ARG A 28 17.29 10.13 18.77
C ARG A 28 17.31 11.10 17.58
N SER A 29 16.95 12.35 17.79
CA SER A 29 17.09 13.41 16.78
C SER A 29 18.31 14.30 16.98
N LYS A 30 18.98 14.21 18.13
CA LYS A 30 20.07 15.13 18.56
C LYS A 30 21.42 14.47 18.67
N LEU A 31 21.50 13.23 19.17
CA LEU A 31 22.73 12.47 19.34
C LEU A 31 23.02 11.64 18.09
N TYR A 32 24.19 11.83 17.48
CA TYR A 32 24.52 11.19 16.19
C TYR A 32 24.40 9.66 16.21
N LYS A 33 24.91 8.99 17.24
CA LYS A 33 24.83 7.51 17.34
C LYS A 33 23.38 7.01 17.36
N ALA A 34 22.55 7.62 18.20
CA ALA A 34 21.14 7.29 18.31
C ALA A 34 20.36 7.69 17.04
N ALA A 35 20.68 8.83 16.44
CA ALA A 35 20.09 9.30 15.20
C ALA A 35 20.41 8.36 14.02
N LYS A 36 21.65 7.89 13.92
CA LYS A 36 22.09 6.93 12.90
C LYS A 36 21.30 5.62 12.98
N GLU A 37 21.20 5.04 14.16
CA GLU A 37 20.44 3.81 14.39
C GLU A 37 18.96 4.00 14.05
N THR A 38 18.37 5.12 14.45
CA THR A 38 16.98 5.47 14.17
C THR A 38 16.74 5.61 12.65
N ALA A 39 17.61 6.31 11.95
CA ALA A 39 17.52 6.49 10.50
C ALA A 39 17.67 5.16 9.74
N GLU A 40 18.62 4.32 10.13
CA GLU A 40 18.83 3.00 9.51
C GLU A 40 17.62 2.08 9.71
N ARG A 41 17.06 2.04 10.90
CA ARG A 41 15.82 1.29 11.17
C ARG A 41 14.63 1.82 10.37
N ALA A 42 14.48 3.13 10.29
CA ALA A 42 13.42 3.75 9.50
C ALA A 42 13.51 3.37 8.02
N MET A 43 14.72 3.33 7.44
CA MET A 43 14.94 2.91 6.06
C MET A 43 14.58 1.43 5.85
N ARG A 44 14.93 0.54 6.79
CA ARG A 44 14.57 -0.88 6.73
C ARG A 44 13.06 -1.08 6.80
N TYR A 45 12.38 -0.35 7.69
CA TYR A 45 10.92 -0.37 7.78
C TYR A 45 10.26 0.17 6.52
N ALA A 46 10.78 1.26 5.95
CA ALA A 46 10.27 1.80 4.70
C ALA A 46 10.38 0.80 3.54
N TYR A 47 11.50 0.08 3.44
CA TYR A 47 11.68 -0.99 2.45
C TYR A 47 10.66 -2.11 2.62
N ARG A 48 10.53 -2.63 3.83
CA ARG A 48 9.56 -3.68 4.17
C ARG A 48 8.13 -3.23 3.89
N ASP A 49 7.76 -2.05 4.33
CA ASP A 49 6.39 -1.55 4.29
C ASP A 49 5.95 -1.16 2.88
N ARG A 50 6.87 -0.73 2.01
CA ARG A 50 6.56 -0.56 0.58
C ARG A 50 6.12 -1.88 -0.09
N ARG A 51 6.66 -3.01 0.33
CA ARG A 51 6.24 -4.34 -0.15
C ARG A 51 4.94 -4.79 0.49
N LYS A 52 4.80 -4.56 1.78
CA LYS A 52 3.60 -4.90 2.55
C LYS A 52 2.38 -4.09 2.09
N LYS A 53 2.57 -2.83 1.73
CA LYS A 53 1.54 -1.91 1.26
C LYS A 53 0.71 -2.50 0.10
N LYS A 54 1.32 -3.23 -0.81
CA LYS A 54 0.61 -3.89 -1.93
C LYS A 54 -0.43 -4.89 -1.45
N GLY A 55 -0.07 -5.71 -0.47
CA GLY A 55 -0.99 -6.66 0.16
C GLY A 55 -2.09 -5.98 0.97
N GLU A 56 -1.77 -4.90 1.67
CA GLU A 56 -2.73 -4.12 2.46
C GLU A 56 -3.78 -3.45 1.56
N PHE A 57 -3.37 -2.84 0.45
CA PHE A 57 -4.31 -2.29 -0.52
C PHE A 57 -5.18 -3.36 -1.15
N ARG A 58 -4.61 -4.51 -1.50
CA ARG A 58 -5.41 -5.63 -2.03
C ARG A 58 -6.46 -6.09 -1.02
N SER A 59 -6.11 -6.20 0.24
CA SER A 59 -7.05 -6.55 1.32
C SER A 59 -8.18 -5.51 1.44
N LEU A 60 -7.84 -4.23 1.37
CA LEU A 60 -8.83 -3.15 1.37
C LEU A 60 -9.79 -3.23 0.18
N TRP A 61 -9.27 -3.46 -1.02
CA TRP A 61 -10.10 -3.63 -2.23
C TRP A 61 -11.05 -4.81 -2.09
N ILE A 62 -10.57 -5.94 -1.61
CA ILE A 62 -11.40 -7.13 -1.37
C ILE A 62 -12.53 -6.81 -0.38
N THR A 63 -12.26 -6.09 0.69
CA THR A 63 -13.26 -5.67 1.67
C THR A 63 -14.34 -4.79 1.04
N ARG A 64 -13.94 -3.82 0.22
CA ARG A 64 -14.88 -2.93 -0.49
C ARG A 64 -15.73 -3.69 -1.50
N ILE A 65 -15.13 -4.54 -2.30
CA ILE A 65 -15.85 -5.38 -3.28
C ILE A 65 -16.82 -6.32 -2.56
N ASN A 66 -16.40 -6.95 -1.47
CA ASN A 66 -17.25 -7.85 -0.69
C ASN A 66 -18.49 -7.12 -0.12
N ALA A 67 -18.31 -5.92 0.43
CA ALA A 67 -19.40 -5.11 0.93
C ALA A 67 -20.42 -4.79 -0.19
N ALA A 68 -19.95 -4.34 -1.34
CA ALA A 68 -20.82 -4.05 -2.48
C ALA A 68 -21.45 -5.29 -3.09
N ALA A 69 -20.75 -6.42 -3.17
CA ALA A 69 -21.31 -7.69 -3.65
C ALA A 69 -22.42 -8.20 -2.73
N ARG A 70 -22.28 -8.05 -1.42
CA ARG A 70 -23.31 -8.42 -0.45
C ARG A 70 -24.58 -7.60 -0.59
N THR A 71 -24.51 -6.32 -0.91
CA THR A 71 -25.71 -5.51 -1.21
C THR A 71 -26.45 -6.02 -2.45
N GLN A 72 -25.73 -6.68 -3.35
CA GLN A 72 -26.30 -7.35 -4.53
C GLN A 72 -26.70 -8.82 -4.26
N GLY A 73 -26.62 -9.29 -3.03
CA GLY A 73 -26.99 -10.66 -2.64
C GLY A 73 -25.96 -11.72 -2.98
N MET A 74 -24.71 -11.35 -3.22
CA MET A 74 -23.60 -12.28 -3.54
C MET A 74 -22.49 -12.22 -2.49
N SER A 75 -21.78 -13.34 -2.29
CA SER A 75 -20.50 -13.33 -1.60
C SER A 75 -19.38 -12.92 -2.55
N TYR A 76 -18.27 -12.43 -1.99
CA TYR A 76 -17.08 -12.08 -2.78
C TYR A 76 -16.59 -13.23 -3.66
N SER A 77 -16.55 -14.45 -3.14
CA SER A 77 -16.07 -15.63 -3.87
C SER A 77 -16.96 -15.96 -5.06
N ARG A 78 -18.27 -15.91 -4.87
CA ARG A 78 -19.24 -16.13 -5.95
C ARG A 78 -19.18 -15.03 -7.01
N PHE A 79 -19.11 -13.78 -6.59
CA PHE A 79 -18.96 -12.64 -7.48
C PHE A 79 -17.70 -12.78 -8.36
N MET A 80 -16.55 -13.08 -7.78
CA MET A 80 -15.31 -13.27 -8.54
C MET A 80 -15.33 -14.50 -9.45
N ALA A 81 -15.98 -15.59 -9.01
CA ALA A 81 -16.15 -16.77 -9.83
C ALA A 81 -17.08 -16.49 -11.03
N GLY A 82 -18.18 -15.78 -10.80
CA GLY A 82 -19.11 -15.35 -11.85
C GLY A 82 -18.44 -14.46 -12.89
N LEU A 83 -17.62 -13.50 -12.47
CA LEU A 83 -16.87 -12.64 -13.40
C LEU A 83 -15.90 -13.44 -14.28
N ARG A 84 -15.21 -14.42 -13.71
CA ARG A 84 -14.31 -15.30 -14.49
C ARG A 84 -15.08 -16.12 -15.52
N LYS A 85 -16.24 -16.68 -15.16
CA LYS A 85 -17.10 -17.40 -16.08
C LYS A 85 -17.66 -16.49 -17.19
N ALA A 86 -18.01 -15.26 -16.85
CA ALA A 86 -18.47 -14.26 -17.80
C ALA A 86 -17.36 -13.72 -18.73
N GLY A 87 -16.11 -14.08 -18.51
CA GLY A 87 -14.96 -13.59 -19.27
C GLY A 87 -14.62 -12.12 -19.01
N VAL A 88 -15.08 -11.57 -17.88
CA VAL A 88 -14.82 -10.18 -17.49
C VAL A 88 -13.51 -10.09 -16.75
N ASP A 89 -12.51 -9.46 -17.36
CA ASP A 89 -11.18 -9.28 -16.80
C ASP A 89 -10.98 -7.84 -16.30
N ILE A 90 -11.53 -7.56 -15.12
CA ILE A 90 -11.37 -6.29 -14.42
C ILE A 90 -10.60 -6.56 -13.12
N ASN A 91 -9.56 -5.76 -12.85
CA ASN A 91 -8.77 -5.93 -11.65
C ASN A 91 -9.51 -5.44 -10.39
N ARG A 92 -9.06 -5.89 -9.23
CA ARG A 92 -9.69 -5.58 -7.94
C ARG A 92 -9.64 -4.10 -7.58
N LYS A 93 -8.63 -3.38 -8.04
CA LYS A 93 -8.50 -1.93 -7.81
C LYS A 93 -9.68 -1.18 -8.47
N ILE A 94 -9.93 -1.47 -9.73
CA ILE A 94 -11.04 -0.85 -10.50
C ILE A 94 -12.39 -1.28 -9.95
N LEU A 95 -12.58 -2.56 -9.63
CA LEU A 95 -13.82 -3.05 -9.02
C LEU A 95 -14.09 -2.39 -7.66
N ALA A 96 -13.07 -2.18 -6.83
CA ALA A 96 -13.21 -1.50 -5.56
C ALA A 96 -13.51 0.00 -5.72
N ASP A 97 -12.97 0.64 -6.75
CA ASP A 97 -13.26 2.03 -7.08
C ASP A 97 -14.73 2.20 -7.51
N LEU A 98 -15.20 1.36 -8.41
CA LEU A 98 -16.62 1.32 -8.82
C LEU A 98 -17.55 1.04 -7.63
N ALA A 99 -17.15 0.14 -6.74
CA ALA A 99 -17.94 -0.19 -5.55
C ALA A 99 -18.17 1.01 -4.61
N VAL A 100 -17.32 2.02 -4.65
CA VAL A 100 -17.42 3.21 -3.80
C VAL A 100 -18.02 4.40 -4.56
N HIS A 101 -17.60 4.63 -5.80
CA HIS A 101 -17.91 5.85 -6.53
C HIS A 101 -19.03 5.69 -7.56
N ASP A 102 -19.26 4.47 -8.06
CA ASP A 102 -20.28 4.18 -9.10
C ASP A 102 -20.99 2.85 -8.81
N LEU A 103 -21.94 2.90 -7.89
CA LEU A 103 -22.72 1.73 -7.50
C LEU A 103 -23.57 1.15 -8.65
N ASP A 104 -24.02 1.98 -9.58
CA ASP A 104 -24.83 1.54 -10.73
C ASP A 104 -23.99 0.73 -11.70
N ALA A 105 -22.78 1.19 -12.00
CA ALA A 105 -21.84 0.41 -12.81
C ALA A 105 -21.45 -0.91 -12.12
N PHE A 106 -21.23 -0.88 -10.82
CA PHE A 106 -20.97 -2.10 -10.05
C PHE A 106 -22.13 -3.08 -10.07
N ALA A 107 -23.37 -2.59 -9.95
CA ALA A 107 -24.57 -3.42 -10.02
C ALA A 107 -24.70 -4.13 -11.36
N ARG A 108 -24.44 -3.44 -12.48
CA ARG A 108 -24.44 -4.06 -13.83
C ARG A 108 -23.41 -5.19 -13.94
N ILE A 109 -22.21 -4.97 -13.39
CA ILE A 109 -21.16 -5.99 -13.34
C ILE A 109 -21.59 -7.18 -12.47
N ALA A 110 -22.27 -6.93 -11.34
CA ALA A 110 -22.79 -7.98 -10.48
C ALA A 110 -23.90 -8.81 -11.15
N GLU A 111 -24.75 -8.18 -11.95
CA GLU A 111 -25.76 -8.88 -12.75
C GLU A 111 -25.13 -9.81 -13.79
N MET A 112 -24.08 -9.36 -14.48
CA MET A 112 -23.31 -10.20 -15.40
C MET A 112 -22.72 -11.41 -14.69
N ALA A 113 -22.17 -11.22 -13.48
CA ALA A 113 -21.62 -12.31 -12.67
C ALA A 113 -22.70 -13.32 -12.24
N LYS A 114 -23.90 -12.85 -11.86
CA LYS A 114 -25.05 -13.70 -11.52
C LYS A 114 -25.53 -14.51 -12.72
N GLY A 115 -25.65 -13.90 -13.89
CA GLY A 115 -26.06 -14.55 -15.11
C GLY A 115 -25.13 -15.70 -15.52
N ALA A 116 -23.83 -15.54 -15.30
CA ALA A 116 -22.84 -16.58 -15.58
C ALA A 116 -22.81 -17.73 -14.55
N GLU A 117 -23.27 -17.51 -13.32
CA GLU A 117 -23.38 -18.57 -12.30
C GLU A 117 -24.53 -19.56 -12.58
N GLY A 118 -25.60 -19.09 -13.22
CA GLY A 118 -26.81 -19.89 -13.51
C GLY A 118 -26.71 -20.78 -14.75
N GLN A 119 -25.58 -20.72 -15.44
CA GLN A 119 -25.24 -21.59 -16.57
C GLN A 119 -24.14 -22.60 -16.16
#